data_573631f075e2657daeef7a1016c9e246
#
_entry.id   573631f075e2657daeef7a1016c9e246
#
_cell.length_a   1.000
_cell.length_b   1.000
_cell.length_c   1.000
_cell.angle_alpha   90.00
_cell.angle_beta   90.00
_cell.angle_gamma   90.00
#
_symmetry.space_group_name_H-M   'P 1'
#
loop_
_entity.id
_entity.type
_entity.pdbx_description
1 polymer ?
#
loop_
_entity_poly.entity_id
_entity_poly.type
_entity_poly.pdbx_seq_one_letter_code
_entity_poly.pdbx_strand_id
1 'polypeptide(L)'
;MKTLKLGLSLLALLVVVTLVGCSTSTKSPDVADNIRKSLDQTGLKDVTVSQDRDKGVVTLGGHVATETDKAQAESLAKSIADGQVVANQIAVIPPGVESEAKTVNSDLDKGIENNLHAALIQNSLLKGVKYDVKNGVVTLTGEVNSQSKRAHVEQMASGVPNVHQVVNELQVKDQKASSTP
;
A
#
# COMPACT_ATOMS: atom_id res chain seq x y z
N MET A 1 65.00 0.21 -47.93
CA MET A 1 64.34 0.02 -46.60
C MET A 1 62.86 0.34 -46.80
N LYS A 2 61.99 -0.65 -46.69
CA LYS A 2 60.60 -0.60 -47.11
C LYS A 2 59.72 -0.20 -45.94
N THR A 3 59.04 0.95 -46.07
CA THR A 3 58.04 1.43 -45.06
C THR A 3 56.69 0.78 -45.36
N LEU A 4 56.22 -0.05 -44.43
CA LEU A 4 54.92 -0.71 -44.47
C LEU A 4 53.87 0.23 -43.84
N LYS A 5 52.93 0.75 -44.62
CA LYS A 5 51.79 1.53 -44.17
C LYS A 5 50.68 0.59 -43.77
N LEU A 6 50.38 0.47 -42.48
CA LEU A 6 49.25 -0.28 -41.94
C LEU A 6 48.04 0.63 -41.84
N GLY A 7 47.06 0.42 -42.71
CA GLY A 7 45.79 1.17 -42.69
C GLY A 7 44.87 0.62 -41.60
N LEU A 8 44.55 1.45 -40.63
CA LEU A 8 43.60 1.14 -39.52
C LEU A 8 42.18 1.49 -39.98
N SER A 9 41.44 0.47 -40.39
CA SER A 9 40.01 0.61 -40.72
C SER A 9 39.18 0.59 -39.43
N LEU A 10 38.67 1.77 -39.05
CA LEU A 10 37.82 1.92 -37.89
C LEU A 10 36.37 1.59 -38.26
N LEU A 11 35.96 0.34 -38.00
CA LEU A 11 34.57 -0.12 -38.13
C LEU A 11 33.78 0.30 -36.92
N ALA A 12 33.06 1.43 -37.00
CA ALA A 12 32.16 1.90 -35.98
C ALA A 12 30.89 1.02 -35.95
N LEU A 13 30.81 0.08 -35.02
CA LEU A 13 29.61 -0.75 -34.76
C LEU A 13 28.61 0.08 -33.96
N LEU A 14 27.60 0.64 -34.63
CA LEU A 14 26.50 1.39 -34.01
C LEU A 14 25.52 0.36 -33.42
N VAL A 15 25.65 0.08 -32.11
CA VAL A 15 24.68 -0.73 -31.39
C VAL A 15 23.47 0.14 -31.02
N VAL A 16 22.41 0.05 -31.84
CA VAL A 16 21.12 0.63 -31.51
C VAL A 16 20.44 -0.26 -30.47
N VAL A 17 20.56 0.11 -29.21
CA VAL A 17 19.77 -0.53 -28.13
C VAL A 17 18.36 0.04 -28.19
N THR A 18 17.44 -0.66 -28.84
CA THR A 18 16.01 -0.38 -28.77
C THR A 18 15.51 -0.82 -27.39
N LEU A 19 15.38 0.13 -26.48
CA LEU A 19 14.66 -0.06 -25.22
C LEU A 19 13.16 -0.21 -25.55
N VAL A 20 12.73 -1.43 -25.81
CA VAL A 20 11.31 -1.78 -25.79
C VAL A 20 10.89 -1.76 -24.33
N GLY A 21 10.38 -0.63 -23.87
CA GLY A 21 9.76 -0.50 -22.57
C GLY A 21 8.43 -1.22 -22.58
N CYS A 22 8.43 -2.55 -22.41
CA CYS A 22 7.25 -3.26 -21.96
C CYS A 22 7.05 -2.91 -20.49
N SER A 23 6.10 -2.03 -20.18
CA SER A 23 5.55 -1.87 -18.84
C SER A 23 4.70 -3.11 -18.52
N THR A 24 5.34 -4.25 -18.33
CA THR A 24 4.71 -5.38 -17.64
C THR A 24 4.61 -4.96 -16.18
N SER A 25 3.39 -4.69 -15.72
CA SER A 25 3.10 -4.59 -14.30
C SER A 25 3.53 -5.91 -13.65
N THR A 26 4.73 -5.93 -13.08
CA THR A 26 5.26 -7.11 -12.41
C THR A 26 4.54 -7.24 -11.09
N LYS A 27 3.78 -8.32 -10.90
CA LYS A 27 3.11 -8.60 -9.62
C LYS A 27 4.15 -8.70 -8.51
N SER A 28 3.83 -8.17 -7.35
CA SER A 28 4.66 -8.32 -6.15
C SER A 28 4.88 -9.79 -5.79
N PRO A 29 6.01 -10.16 -5.17
CA PRO A 29 6.27 -11.50 -4.69
C PRO A 29 5.13 -12.04 -3.82
N ASP A 30 4.87 -13.33 -3.88
CA ASP A 30 3.89 -13.98 -3.02
C ASP A 30 4.52 -14.25 -1.64
N VAL A 31 4.02 -13.57 -0.62
CA VAL A 31 4.55 -13.63 0.75
C VAL A 31 3.51 -14.04 1.77
N ALA A 32 2.23 -14.13 1.38
CA ALA A 32 1.13 -14.33 2.32
C ALA A 32 1.25 -15.64 3.12
N ASP A 33 1.63 -16.74 2.48
CA ASP A 33 1.79 -18.03 3.15
C ASP A 33 2.98 -18.07 4.11
N ASN A 34 4.07 -17.38 3.78
CA ASN A 34 5.23 -17.28 4.66
C ASN A 34 4.90 -16.45 5.91
N ILE A 35 4.17 -15.35 5.73
CA ILE A 35 3.70 -14.51 6.84
C ILE A 35 2.76 -15.33 7.74
N ARG A 36 1.79 -16.04 7.16
CA ARG A 36 0.84 -16.87 7.93
C ARG A 36 1.56 -17.92 8.75
N LYS A 37 2.49 -18.67 8.16
CA LYS A 37 3.29 -19.68 8.88
C LYS A 37 4.06 -19.09 10.05
N SER A 38 4.66 -17.91 9.86
CA SER A 38 5.42 -17.23 10.90
C SER A 38 4.53 -16.74 12.05
N LEU A 39 3.34 -16.23 11.73
CA LEU A 39 2.33 -15.86 12.74
C LEU A 39 1.87 -17.07 13.55
N ASP A 40 1.59 -18.20 12.89
CA ASP A 40 1.20 -19.45 13.55
C ASP A 40 2.28 -19.96 14.52
N GLN A 41 3.56 -19.87 14.13
CA GLN A 41 4.71 -20.27 14.95
C GLN A 41 4.88 -19.39 16.20
N THR A 42 4.45 -18.14 16.15
CA THR A 42 4.49 -17.21 17.29
C THR A 42 3.21 -17.23 18.13
N GLY A 43 2.25 -18.13 17.81
CA GLY A 43 1.00 -18.28 18.54
C GLY A 43 -0.11 -17.31 18.14
N LEU A 44 0.10 -16.50 17.09
CA LEU A 44 -0.86 -15.48 16.59
C LEU A 44 -1.82 -16.10 15.55
N LYS A 45 -2.47 -17.21 15.90
CA LYS A 45 -3.28 -18.04 14.99
C LYS A 45 -4.59 -17.39 14.54
N ASP A 46 -5.11 -16.43 15.30
CA ASP A 46 -6.35 -15.71 15.00
C ASP A 46 -6.11 -14.49 14.07
N VAL A 47 -4.86 -14.26 13.69
CA VAL A 47 -4.49 -13.26 12.69
C VAL A 47 -4.64 -13.86 11.29
N THR A 48 -5.41 -13.18 10.44
CA THR A 48 -5.59 -13.56 9.04
C THR A 48 -4.67 -12.74 8.14
N VAL A 49 -4.21 -13.33 7.03
CA VAL A 49 -3.34 -12.66 6.06
C VAL A 49 -3.99 -12.75 4.68
N SER A 50 -4.15 -11.62 4.03
CA SER A 50 -4.52 -11.53 2.61
C SER A 50 -3.52 -10.65 1.88
N GLN A 51 -3.39 -10.83 0.55
CA GLN A 51 -2.43 -10.09 -0.25
C GLN A 51 -3.04 -9.67 -1.59
N ASP A 52 -2.91 -8.40 -1.94
CA ASP A 52 -3.12 -7.89 -3.29
C ASP A 52 -1.75 -7.69 -3.95
N ARG A 53 -1.35 -8.63 -4.80
CA ARG A 53 -0.05 -8.62 -5.46
C ARG A 53 0.04 -7.57 -6.57
N ASP A 54 -1.08 -7.16 -7.15
CA ASP A 54 -1.09 -6.15 -8.20
C ASP A 54 -0.86 -4.75 -7.61
N LYS A 55 -1.28 -4.54 -6.35
CA LYS A 55 -1.07 -3.28 -5.62
C LYS A 55 0.13 -3.32 -4.67
N GLY A 56 0.69 -4.51 -4.40
CA GLY A 56 1.77 -4.67 -3.43
C GLY A 56 1.31 -4.38 -2.00
N VAL A 57 0.14 -4.88 -1.62
CA VAL A 57 -0.43 -4.69 -0.29
C VAL A 57 -0.68 -6.03 0.38
N VAL A 58 -0.18 -6.18 1.60
CA VAL A 58 -0.48 -7.29 2.52
C VAL A 58 -1.40 -6.76 3.62
N THR A 59 -2.56 -7.36 3.79
CA THR A 59 -3.51 -6.98 4.86
C THR A 59 -3.52 -8.04 5.96
N LEU A 60 -3.24 -7.60 7.18
CA LEU A 60 -3.44 -8.38 8.40
C LEU A 60 -4.82 -8.07 8.97
N GLY A 61 -5.62 -9.09 9.19
CA GLY A 61 -6.95 -9.01 9.79
C GLY A 61 -7.07 -9.94 10.99
N GLY A 62 -8.31 -10.21 11.41
CA GLY A 62 -8.57 -11.04 12.59
C GLY A 62 -8.45 -10.25 13.89
N HIS A 63 -8.05 -10.91 14.97
CA HIS A 63 -7.94 -10.26 16.28
C HIS A 63 -6.82 -10.85 17.13
N VAL A 64 -6.40 -10.06 18.12
CA VAL A 64 -5.44 -10.45 19.17
C VAL A 64 -5.91 -9.93 20.52
N ALA A 65 -5.36 -10.44 21.60
CA ALA A 65 -5.74 -10.05 22.95
C ALA A 65 -5.14 -8.70 23.38
N THR A 66 -3.95 -8.33 22.86
CA THR A 66 -3.19 -7.17 23.32
C THR A 66 -2.63 -6.33 22.16
N GLU A 67 -2.36 -5.05 22.42
CA GLU A 67 -1.64 -4.17 21.47
C GLU A 67 -0.21 -4.67 21.19
N THR A 68 0.42 -5.33 22.15
CA THR A 68 1.75 -5.94 21.97
C THR A 68 1.71 -7.04 20.91
N ASP A 69 0.71 -7.91 20.96
CA ASP A 69 0.53 -8.96 19.96
C ASP A 69 0.26 -8.38 18.56
N LYS A 70 -0.55 -7.30 18.50
CA LYS A 70 -0.82 -6.56 17.25
C LYS A 70 0.47 -5.98 16.66
N ALA A 71 1.29 -5.34 17.48
CA ALA A 71 2.57 -4.77 17.06
C ALA A 71 3.57 -5.87 16.63
N GLN A 72 3.58 -7.01 17.33
CA GLN A 72 4.41 -8.17 16.98
C GLN A 72 3.99 -8.75 15.62
N ALA A 73 2.70 -8.94 15.38
CA ALA A 73 2.18 -9.41 14.09
C ALA A 73 2.60 -8.48 12.93
N GLU A 74 2.48 -7.17 13.14
CA GLU A 74 2.88 -6.17 12.15
C GLU A 74 4.38 -6.22 11.86
N SER A 75 5.21 -6.24 12.89
CA SER A 75 6.67 -6.30 12.75
C SER A 75 7.11 -7.55 11.98
N LEU A 76 6.51 -8.69 12.30
CA LEU A 76 6.79 -9.96 11.65
C LEU A 76 6.37 -9.92 10.18
N ALA A 77 5.17 -9.42 9.89
CA ALA A 77 4.71 -9.29 8.51
C ALA A 77 5.59 -8.33 7.70
N LYS A 78 5.97 -7.18 8.26
CA LYS A 78 6.88 -6.21 7.61
C LYS A 78 8.24 -6.81 7.27
N SER A 79 8.77 -7.68 8.12
CA SER A 79 10.07 -8.35 7.88
C SER A 79 10.05 -9.31 6.68
N ILE A 80 8.86 -9.83 6.32
CA ILE A 80 8.66 -10.82 5.25
C ILE A 80 8.06 -10.17 3.99
N ALA A 81 7.43 -9.01 4.12
CA ALA A 81 6.62 -8.39 3.06
C ALA A 81 7.42 -7.94 1.83
N ASP A 82 8.75 -7.98 1.84
CA ASP A 82 9.62 -7.66 0.71
C ASP A 82 9.29 -6.28 0.07
N GLY A 83 9.18 -5.26 0.93
CA GLY A 83 8.88 -3.88 0.51
C GLY A 83 7.42 -3.58 0.20
N GLN A 84 6.52 -4.56 0.31
CA GLN A 84 5.08 -4.34 0.15
C GLN A 84 4.50 -3.59 1.36
N VAL A 85 3.41 -2.86 1.14
CA VAL A 85 2.70 -2.17 2.21
C VAL A 85 1.99 -3.19 3.10
N VAL A 86 2.19 -3.11 4.41
CA VAL A 86 1.46 -3.92 5.39
C VAL A 86 0.35 -3.07 6.00
N ALA A 87 -0.90 -3.42 5.71
CA ALA A 87 -2.10 -2.84 6.30
C ALA A 87 -2.48 -3.62 7.57
N ASN A 88 -2.31 -3.03 8.75
CA ASN A 88 -2.57 -3.70 10.02
C ASN A 88 -3.99 -3.44 10.53
N GLN A 89 -4.95 -4.19 10.01
CA GLN A 89 -6.38 -4.15 10.39
C GLN A 89 -6.73 -5.16 11.50
N ILE A 90 -5.76 -5.59 12.31
CA ILE A 90 -6.00 -6.50 13.44
C ILE A 90 -6.80 -5.75 14.50
N ALA A 91 -7.89 -6.35 14.98
CA ALA A 91 -8.63 -5.86 16.15
C ALA A 91 -7.93 -6.29 17.44
N VAL A 92 -7.86 -5.39 18.43
CA VAL A 92 -7.48 -5.79 19.79
C VAL A 92 -8.76 -6.06 20.58
N ILE A 93 -8.90 -7.31 21.00
CA ILE A 93 -10.10 -7.82 21.70
C ILE A 93 -9.65 -8.56 22.95
N PRO A 94 -9.60 -7.90 24.11
CA PRO A 94 -9.26 -8.55 25.37
C PRO A 94 -10.27 -9.65 25.71
N PRO A 95 -9.83 -10.77 26.29
CA PRO A 95 -10.73 -11.84 26.70
C PRO A 95 -11.82 -11.37 27.68
N GLY A 96 -13.04 -11.83 27.46
CA GLY A 96 -14.20 -11.56 28.34
C GLY A 96 -14.96 -10.27 28.04
N VAL A 97 -14.53 -9.47 27.05
CA VAL A 97 -15.20 -8.23 26.61
C VAL A 97 -15.37 -8.16 25.09
N GLU A 98 -15.52 -9.32 24.44
CA GLU A 98 -15.47 -9.44 22.98
C GLU A 98 -16.56 -8.62 22.27
N SER A 99 -17.78 -8.63 22.81
CA SER A 99 -18.92 -7.93 22.24
C SER A 99 -18.76 -6.42 22.33
N GLU A 100 -18.35 -5.95 23.50
CA GLU A 100 -18.13 -4.54 23.81
C GLU A 100 -16.98 -4.00 22.98
N ALA A 101 -15.85 -4.72 22.89
CA ALA A 101 -14.70 -4.32 22.11
C ALA A 101 -15.03 -4.21 20.62
N LYS A 102 -15.78 -5.15 20.04
CA LYS A 102 -16.24 -5.08 18.66
C LYS A 102 -17.14 -3.89 18.40
N THR A 103 -18.04 -3.59 19.33
CA THR A 103 -18.95 -2.44 19.22
C THR A 103 -18.16 -1.13 19.24
N VAL A 104 -17.25 -0.97 20.21
CA VAL A 104 -16.39 0.21 20.31
C VAL A 104 -15.54 0.41 19.04
N ASN A 105 -14.90 -0.64 18.54
CA ASN A 105 -14.10 -0.55 17.32
C ASN A 105 -14.96 -0.13 16.12
N SER A 106 -16.16 -0.72 15.96
CA SER A 106 -17.09 -0.34 14.89
C SER A 106 -17.55 1.11 14.98
N ASP A 107 -17.81 1.62 16.17
CA ASP A 107 -18.26 3.01 16.36
C ASP A 107 -17.13 4.00 16.14
N LEU A 108 -15.90 3.65 16.53
CA LEU A 108 -14.70 4.43 16.20
C LEU A 108 -14.48 4.49 14.69
N ASP A 109 -14.58 3.38 13.98
CA ASP A 109 -14.43 3.33 12.52
C ASP A 109 -15.48 4.21 11.82
N LYS A 110 -16.75 4.16 12.23
CA LYS A 110 -17.81 5.06 11.72
C LYS A 110 -17.51 6.54 12.01
N GLY A 111 -16.96 6.84 13.20
CA GLY A 111 -16.51 8.20 13.54
C GLY A 111 -15.43 8.70 12.60
N ILE A 112 -14.45 7.86 12.29
CA ILE A 112 -13.39 8.14 11.32
C ILE A 112 -13.98 8.36 9.92
N GLU A 113 -14.87 7.45 9.45
CA GLU A 113 -15.54 7.58 8.15
C GLU A 113 -16.27 8.91 7.99
N ASN A 114 -17.07 9.30 8.98
CA ASN A 114 -17.83 10.55 8.96
C ASN A 114 -16.91 11.78 8.93
N ASN A 115 -15.86 11.79 9.74
CA ASN A 115 -14.89 12.88 9.79
C ASN A 115 -14.09 12.98 8.48
N LEU A 116 -13.64 11.85 7.94
CA LEU A 116 -12.94 11.80 6.67
C LEU A 116 -13.83 12.26 5.52
N HIS A 117 -15.09 11.81 5.50
CA HIS A 117 -16.07 12.24 4.49
C HIS A 117 -16.25 13.76 4.49
N ALA A 118 -16.47 14.34 5.67
CA ALA A 118 -16.61 15.79 5.82
C ALA A 118 -15.35 16.53 5.35
N ALA A 119 -14.16 16.07 5.76
CA ALA A 119 -12.89 16.68 5.36
C ALA A 119 -12.67 16.62 3.83
N LEU A 120 -12.96 15.49 3.18
CA LEU A 120 -12.84 15.35 1.73
C LEU A 120 -13.82 16.25 0.98
N ILE A 121 -15.06 16.41 1.46
CA ILE A 121 -16.04 17.34 0.86
C ILE A 121 -15.57 18.79 0.98
N GLN A 122 -15.18 19.22 2.17
CA GLN A 122 -14.75 20.60 2.45
C GLN A 122 -13.56 21.03 1.58
N ASN A 123 -12.68 20.08 1.25
CA ASN A 123 -11.50 20.30 0.42
C ASN A 123 -11.69 19.94 -1.06
N SER A 124 -12.92 19.63 -1.49
CA SER A 124 -13.26 19.25 -2.87
C SER A 124 -12.44 18.05 -3.39
N LEU A 125 -12.06 17.15 -2.50
CA LEU A 125 -11.20 15.99 -2.80
C LEU A 125 -11.97 14.70 -3.04
N LEU A 126 -13.27 14.63 -2.72
CA LEU A 126 -14.07 13.40 -2.75
C LEU A 126 -14.19 12.80 -4.16
N LYS A 127 -14.14 13.64 -5.22
CA LYS A 127 -14.32 13.16 -6.59
C LYS A 127 -13.23 12.16 -7.01
N GLY A 128 -13.64 10.93 -7.30
CA GLY A 128 -12.75 9.84 -7.72
C GLY A 128 -12.04 9.12 -6.57
N VAL A 129 -12.33 9.49 -5.32
CA VAL A 129 -11.78 8.87 -4.11
C VAL A 129 -12.87 8.02 -3.46
N LYS A 130 -12.51 6.78 -3.14
CA LYS A 130 -13.28 5.86 -2.29
C LYS A 130 -12.41 5.52 -1.08
N TYR A 131 -13.02 5.20 0.04
CA TYR A 131 -12.30 4.79 1.23
C TYR A 131 -13.10 3.74 2.01
N ASP A 132 -12.36 2.96 2.77
CA ASP A 132 -12.85 1.98 3.73
C ASP A 132 -12.09 2.19 5.04
N VAL A 133 -12.74 2.00 6.18
CA VAL A 133 -12.12 2.14 7.49
C VAL A 133 -12.32 0.87 8.28
N LYS A 134 -11.23 0.32 8.79
CA LYS A 134 -11.29 -0.89 9.61
C LYS A 134 -10.23 -0.88 10.70
N ASN A 135 -10.68 -0.93 11.95
CA ASN A 135 -9.84 -0.88 13.15
C ASN A 135 -8.82 0.28 13.11
N GLY A 136 -9.29 1.48 12.71
CA GLY A 136 -8.47 2.69 12.61
C GLY A 136 -7.55 2.76 11.39
N VAL A 137 -7.59 1.78 10.49
CA VAL A 137 -6.86 1.80 9.21
C VAL A 137 -7.76 2.31 8.10
N VAL A 138 -7.37 3.40 7.45
CA VAL A 138 -8.06 3.96 6.28
C VAL A 138 -7.40 3.43 5.00
N THR A 139 -8.15 2.73 4.17
CA THR A 139 -7.72 2.32 2.83
C THR A 139 -8.34 3.25 1.79
N LEU A 140 -7.52 3.99 1.06
CA LEU A 140 -7.93 4.90 -0.01
C LEU A 140 -7.82 4.21 -1.35
N THR A 141 -8.92 4.18 -2.13
CA THR A 141 -8.97 3.56 -3.46
C THR A 141 -9.60 4.49 -4.49
N GLY A 142 -9.46 4.16 -5.76
CA GLY A 142 -10.03 4.92 -6.86
C GLY A 142 -8.98 5.63 -7.70
N GLU A 143 -9.40 6.68 -8.42
CA GLU A 143 -8.54 7.38 -9.37
C GLU A 143 -8.57 8.89 -9.14
N VAL A 144 -7.40 9.47 -9.15
CA VAL A 144 -7.20 10.92 -9.06
C VAL A 144 -6.43 11.44 -10.30
N ASN A 145 -6.47 12.75 -10.53
CA ASN A 145 -5.91 13.35 -11.73
C ASN A 145 -4.45 13.82 -11.58
N SER A 146 -3.87 13.70 -10.39
CA SER A 146 -2.48 14.11 -10.15
C SER A 146 -1.89 13.47 -8.90
N GLN A 147 -0.55 13.37 -8.87
CA GLN A 147 0.18 12.95 -7.67
C GLN A 147 -0.03 13.91 -6.50
N SER A 148 -0.14 15.21 -6.78
CA SER A 148 -0.43 16.21 -5.75
C SER A 148 -1.77 15.94 -5.07
N LYS A 149 -2.83 15.62 -5.85
CA LYS A 149 -4.13 15.25 -5.28
C LYS A 149 -4.04 13.95 -4.49
N ARG A 150 -3.31 12.94 -4.98
CA ARG A 150 -3.09 11.68 -4.28
C ARG A 150 -2.46 11.90 -2.90
N ALA A 151 -1.37 12.69 -2.85
CA ALA A 151 -0.69 13.02 -1.61
C ALA A 151 -1.57 13.86 -0.66
N HIS A 152 -2.33 14.81 -1.20
CA HIS A 152 -3.21 15.65 -0.39
C HIS A 152 -4.35 14.84 0.27
N VAL A 153 -4.97 13.90 -0.46
CA VAL A 153 -5.98 12.99 0.10
C VAL A 153 -5.39 12.15 1.23
N GLU A 154 -4.17 11.59 1.04
CA GLU A 154 -3.47 10.83 2.07
C GLU A 154 -3.20 11.68 3.33
N GLN A 155 -2.71 12.90 3.15
CA GLN A 155 -2.46 13.82 4.25
C GLN A 155 -3.75 14.18 5.00
N MET A 156 -4.85 14.41 4.28
CA MET A 156 -6.16 14.67 4.90
C MET A 156 -6.63 13.47 5.72
N ALA A 157 -6.51 12.26 5.17
CA ALA A 157 -6.91 11.03 5.87
C ALA A 157 -6.06 10.79 7.13
N SER A 158 -4.75 11.00 7.05
CA SER A 158 -3.86 10.83 8.22
C SER A 158 -4.09 11.87 9.32
N GLY A 159 -4.68 13.02 8.99
CA GLY A 159 -5.05 14.06 9.96
C GLY A 159 -6.38 13.82 10.67
N VAL A 160 -7.16 12.81 10.30
CA VAL A 160 -8.43 12.48 10.96
C VAL A 160 -8.17 11.87 12.34
N PRO A 161 -8.84 12.30 13.40
CA PRO A 161 -8.69 11.72 14.74
C PRO A 161 -8.96 10.21 14.74
N ASN A 162 -8.18 9.47 15.53
CA ASN A 162 -8.21 8.00 15.68
C ASN A 162 -7.78 7.20 14.43
N VAL A 163 -7.29 7.82 13.38
CA VAL A 163 -6.64 7.12 12.28
C VAL A 163 -5.24 6.70 12.73
N HIS A 164 -4.96 5.39 12.68
CA HIS A 164 -3.66 4.82 13.04
C HIS A 164 -2.78 4.60 11.82
N GLN A 165 -3.40 4.33 10.66
CA GLN A 165 -2.68 4.07 9.41
C GLN A 165 -3.53 4.50 8.21
N VAL A 166 -2.87 5.00 7.16
CA VAL A 166 -3.47 5.21 5.84
C VAL A 166 -2.76 4.33 4.82
N VAL A 167 -3.53 3.50 4.11
CA VAL A 167 -3.08 2.70 2.97
C VAL A 167 -3.57 3.39 1.71
N ASN A 168 -2.66 3.95 0.92
CA ASN A 168 -3.01 4.76 -0.25
C ASN A 168 -2.86 3.95 -1.55
N GLU A 169 -3.95 3.37 -2.00
CA GLU A 169 -4.07 2.62 -3.26
C GLU A 169 -4.67 3.48 -4.41
N LEU A 170 -4.73 4.80 -4.25
CA LEU A 170 -5.21 5.70 -5.29
C LEU A 170 -4.29 5.63 -6.52
N GLN A 171 -4.90 5.46 -7.68
CA GLN A 171 -4.21 5.51 -8.96
C GLN A 171 -4.26 6.92 -9.55
N VAL A 172 -3.16 7.35 -10.16
CA VAL A 172 -3.13 8.63 -10.88
C VAL A 172 -3.41 8.35 -12.35
N LYS A 173 -4.45 9.00 -12.89
CA LYS A 173 -4.73 8.92 -14.32
C LYS A 173 -3.54 9.44 -15.11
N ASP A 174 -3.11 8.68 -16.12
CA ASP A 174 -2.07 9.11 -17.03
C ASP A 174 -2.41 10.49 -17.60
N GLN A 175 -1.60 11.48 -17.29
CA GLN A 175 -1.65 12.76 -17.98
C GLN A 175 -1.20 12.49 -19.40
N LYS A 176 -2.14 12.58 -20.37
CA LYS A 176 -1.73 12.67 -21.78
C LYS A 176 -0.70 13.78 -21.90
N ALA A 177 0.47 13.44 -22.43
CA ALA A 177 1.48 14.43 -22.72
C ALA A 177 0.85 15.55 -23.56
N SER A 178 0.74 16.76 -23.00
CA SER A 178 0.37 17.94 -23.75
C SER A 178 1.65 18.47 -24.39
N SER A 179 1.78 18.29 -25.70
CA SER A 179 2.78 19.04 -26.45
C SER A 179 2.26 20.47 -26.57
N THR A 180 2.95 21.43 -25.96
CA THR A 180 2.77 22.84 -26.26
C THR A 180 3.54 23.11 -27.56
N PRO A 181 2.96 23.76 -28.57
CA PRO A 181 3.67 24.14 -29.82
C PRO A 181 4.78 25.15 -29.55
#